data_974d72b50bed0571ee99481a07985608
#
_entry.id   974d72b50bed0571ee99481a07985608
#
_cell.length_a   1.000
_cell.length_b   1.000
_cell.length_c   1.000
_cell.angle_alpha   90.00
_cell.angle_beta   90.00
_cell.angle_gamma   90.00
#
_symmetry.space_group_name_H-M   'P 1'
#
loop_
_entity.id
_entity.type
_entity.pdbx_description
1 polymer ?
#
loop_
_entity_poly.entity_id
_entity_poly.type
_entity_poly.pdbx_seq_one_letter_code
_entity_poly.pdbx_strand_id
1 'polypeptide(L)'
;MDKKTRVLSAFNCQEVDRIPAGFWFHFPEDSCLGQEGIQHHLDFYHAIDADFIKIMCDGYFDYPNPYIPNIKKASDWRNLKPLGKDHPFIRGQVERCKAINDALQGECCTFYNVYNPMSSMRFGSSDEMLMAHLKEDPEAVMYALDVIAEDNAALAELVITEGGCDGIYYCVQNAE
;
A
#
# COMPACT_ATOMS: atom_id res chain seq x y z
N MET A 1 -7.44 -19.51 20.69
CA MET A 1 -7.63 -18.04 20.43
C MET A 1 -8.00 -17.89 18.95
N ASP A 2 -8.99 -17.05 18.62
CA ASP A 2 -9.30 -16.77 17.22
C ASP A 2 -8.19 -15.90 16.58
N LYS A 3 -8.17 -15.83 15.24
CA LYS A 3 -7.11 -15.19 14.48
C LYS A 3 -7.00 -13.70 14.79
N LYS A 4 -8.12 -12.98 14.81
CA LYS A 4 -8.14 -11.53 15.04
C LYS A 4 -7.67 -11.19 16.45
N THR A 5 -8.17 -11.89 17.47
CA THR A 5 -7.73 -11.73 18.86
C THR A 5 -6.23 -12.00 18.99
N ARG A 6 -5.70 -13.05 18.34
CA ARG A 6 -4.26 -13.39 18.37
C ARG A 6 -3.41 -12.24 17.84
N VAL A 7 -3.75 -11.69 16.68
CA VAL A 7 -3.01 -10.58 16.07
C VAL A 7 -3.05 -9.34 16.93
N LEU A 8 -4.23 -8.94 17.41
CA LEU A 8 -4.40 -7.74 18.24
C LEU A 8 -3.72 -7.89 19.60
N SER A 9 -3.77 -9.08 20.22
CA SER A 9 -3.06 -9.35 21.49
C SER A 9 -1.54 -9.26 21.29
N ALA A 10 -1.00 -9.81 20.19
CA ALA A 10 0.42 -9.70 19.89
C ALA A 10 0.86 -8.23 19.71
N PHE A 11 0.08 -7.42 18.99
CA PHE A 11 0.37 -5.99 18.85
C PHE A 11 0.34 -5.21 20.17
N ASN A 12 -0.50 -5.66 21.12
CA ASN A 12 -0.57 -5.08 22.45
C ASN A 12 0.42 -5.70 23.46
N CYS A 13 1.39 -6.49 22.98
CA CYS A 13 2.36 -7.20 23.82
C CYS A 13 1.71 -8.08 24.90
N GLN A 14 0.54 -8.65 24.60
CA GLN A 14 -0.17 -9.57 25.46
C GLN A 14 0.19 -11.02 25.13
N GLU A 15 -0.09 -11.94 26.05
CA GLU A 15 0.12 -13.36 25.84
C GLU A 15 -0.75 -13.90 24.71
N VAL A 16 -0.16 -14.73 23.85
CA VAL A 16 -0.81 -15.38 22.72
C VAL A 16 -0.55 -16.87 22.75
N ASP A 17 -1.48 -17.66 22.19
CA ASP A 17 -1.36 -19.13 22.11
C ASP A 17 -0.25 -19.57 21.14
N ARG A 18 0.05 -18.77 20.12
CA ARG A 18 1.17 -18.90 19.19
C ARG A 18 1.47 -17.55 18.51
N ILE A 19 2.65 -17.41 17.94
CA ILE A 19 3.01 -16.24 17.14
C ILE A 19 2.06 -16.13 15.93
N PRO A 20 1.38 -14.97 15.72
CA PRO A 20 0.57 -14.79 14.53
C PRO A 20 1.44 -14.75 13.28
N ALA A 21 0.99 -15.42 12.22
CA ALA A 21 1.69 -15.50 10.96
C ALA A 21 0.81 -15.07 9.79
N GLY A 22 1.38 -14.33 8.87
CA GLY A 22 0.76 -13.94 7.61
C GLY A 22 1.78 -13.95 6.50
N PHE A 23 1.33 -14.27 5.31
CA PHE A 23 2.15 -14.30 4.12
C PHE A 23 1.44 -13.54 3.02
N TRP A 24 2.20 -13.10 2.03
CA TRP A 24 1.68 -12.44 0.84
C TRP A 24 2.46 -12.90 -0.37
N PHE A 25 1.87 -12.65 -1.51
CA PHE A 25 2.42 -13.12 -2.76
C PHE A 25 1.90 -12.18 -3.86
N HIS A 26 2.67 -12.00 -4.89
CA HIS A 26 2.27 -11.21 -6.04
C HIS A 26 1.42 -12.07 -6.98
N PHE A 27 0.17 -11.69 -7.16
CA PHE A 27 -0.72 -12.36 -8.11
C PHE A 27 -0.31 -12.04 -9.55
N PRO A 28 -0.66 -12.92 -10.51
CA PRO A 28 -0.39 -12.65 -11.92
C PRO A 28 -0.96 -11.31 -12.37
N GLU A 29 -0.20 -10.57 -13.19
CA GLU A 29 -0.53 -9.20 -13.60
C GLU A 29 -1.88 -9.11 -14.31
N ASP A 30 -2.27 -10.14 -15.05
CA ASP A 30 -3.54 -10.25 -15.78
C ASP A 30 -4.75 -10.53 -14.89
N SER A 31 -4.55 -10.90 -13.64
CA SER A 31 -5.61 -11.27 -12.68
C SER A 31 -5.46 -10.64 -11.29
N CYS A 32 -4.53 -9.70 -11.12
CA CYS A 32 -4.33 -9.03 -9.82
C CYS A 32 -5.35 -7.91 -9.54
N LEU A 33 -6.16 -7.54 -10.52
CA LEU A 33 -7.11 -6.43 -10.46
C LEU A 33 -8.57 -6.91 -10.35
N GLY A 34 -9.45 -5.98 -9.99
CA GLY A 34 -10.88 -6.20 -10.00
C GLY A 34 -11.34 -7.37 -9.13
N GLN A 35 -12.38 -8.07 -9.57
CA GLN A 35 -12.98 -9.18 -8.84
C GLN A 35 -12.05 -10.39 -8.71
N GLU A 36 -11.21 -10.64 -9.70
CA GLU A 36 -10.24 -11.75 -9.66
C GLU A 36 -9.19 -11.49 -8.58
N GLY A 37 -8.66 -10.27 -8.51
CA GLY A 37 -7.71 -9.89 -7.47
C GLY A 37 -8.29 -9.98 -6.05
N ILE A 38 -9.57 -9.66 -5.86
CA ILE A 38 -10.29 -9.86 -4.59
C ILE A 38 -10.33 -11.35 -4.26
N GLN A 39 -10.76 -12.19 -5.22
CA GLN A 39 -10.87 -13.63 -5.01
C GLN A 39 -9.51 -14.27 -4.72
N HIS A 40 -8.45 -13.87 -5.41
CA HIS A 40 -7.10 -14.37 -5.14
C HIS A 40 -6.62 -14.08 -3.72
N HIS A 41 -6.93 -12.92 -3.15
CA HIS A 41 -6.61 -12.63 -1.75
C HIS A 41 -7.33 -13.59 -0.79
N LEU A 42 -8.62 -13.83 -1.02
CA LEU A 42 -9.43 -14.72 -0.20
C LEU A 42 -8.97 -16.19 -0.32
N ASP A 43 -8.77 -16.67 -1.54
CA ASP A 43 -8.33 -18.04 -1.80
C ASP A 43 -6.96 -18.30 -1.20
N PHE A 44 -6.02 -17.37 -1.37
CA PHE A 44 -4.69 -17.49 -0.79
C PHE A 44 -4.73 -17.52 0.73
N TYR A 45 -5.51 -16.61 1.35
CA TYR A 45 -5.69 -16.57 2.80
C TYR A 45 -6.21 -17.90 3.35
N HIS A 46 -7.26 -18.45 2.74
CA HIS A 46 -7.83 -19.73 3.17
C HIS A 46 -6.90 -20.92 2.92
N ALA A 47 -6.18 -20.91 1.78
CA ALA A 47 -5.27 -22.00 1.42
C ALA A 47 -4.09 -22.15 2.39
N ILE A 48 -3.58 -21.05 2.94
CA ILE A 48 -2.42 -21.06 3.86
C ILE A 48 -2.81 -20.96 5.33
N ASP A 49 -4.08 -20.82 5.64
CA ASP A 49 -4.62 -20.65 7.01
C ASP A 49 -3.89 -19.54 7.81
N ALA A 50 -3.65 -18.39 7.16
CA ALA A 50 -2.96 -17.26 7.76
C ALA A 50 -3.77 -16.62 8.92
N ASP A 51 -3.09 -15.89 9.81
CA ASP A 51 -3.74 -15.15 10.90
C ASP A 51 -4.23 -13.76 10.47
N PHE A 52 -3.67 -13.22 9.40
CA PHE A 52 -4.05 -11.92 8.84
C PHE A 52 -3.81 -11.87 7.33
N ILE A 53 -4.46 -10.93 6.68
CA ILE A 53 -4.23 -10.65 5.26
C ILE A 53 -3.45 -9.35 5.11
N LYS A 54 -2.39 -9.38 4.30
CA LYS A 54 -1.81 -8.20 3.67
C LYS A 54 -2.49 -8.00 2.32
N ILE A 55 -3.36 -7.00 2.22
CA ILE A 55 -3.99 -6.64 0.95
C ILE A 55 -2.94 -5.92 0.09
N MET A 56 -2.60 -6.52 -1.05
CA MET A 56 -1.64 -5.94 -1.98
C MET A 56 -2.25 -4.76 -2.74
N CYS A 57 -1.46 -3.72 -2.95
CA CYS A 57 -1.88 -2.63 -3.83
C CYS A 57 -1.93 -3.10 -5.29
N ASP A 58 -2.87 -2.58 -6.05
CA ASP A 58 -2.97 -2.86 -7.48
C ASP A 58 -1.81 -2.22 -8.23
N GLY A 59 -1.37 -2.87 -9.30
CA GLY A 59 -0.26 -2.40 -10.12
C GLY A 59 1.07 -2.41 -9.38
N TYR A 60 1.15 -3.06 -8.25
CA TYR A 60 2.31 -3.22 -7.39
C TYR A 60 2.95 -1.91 -6.94
N PHE A 61 3.56 -1.21 -7.87
CA PHE A 61 4.40 -0.06 -7.62
C PHE A 61 3.90 1.19 -8.34
N ASP A 62 2.84 1.06 -9.11
CA ASP A 62 2.29 2.16 -9.89
C ASP A 62 1.56 3.16 -8.98
N TYR A 63 2.34 4.13 -8.51
CA TYR A 63 1.75 5.36 -8.04
C TYR A 63 1.33 6.18 -9.27
N PRO A 64 0.02 6.36 -9.51
CA PRO A 64 -0.48 6.80 -10.82
C PRO A 64 -0.37 8.31 -11.05
N ASN A 65 0.66 8.95 -10.52
CA ASN A 65 0.86 10.39 -10.71
C ASN A 65 1.33 10.69 -12.15
N PRO A 66 0.55 11.44 -12.93
CA PRO A 66 0.81 11.64 -14.37
C PRO A 66 2.07 12.46 -14.66
N TYR A 67 2.65 13.11 -13.67
CA TYR A 67 3.86 13.92 -13.83
C TYR A 67 5.13 13.08 -13.78
N ILE A 68 5.16 11.97 -13.05
CA ILE A 68 6.37 11.16 -12.86
C ILE A 68 6.99 10.68 -14.19
N PRO A 69 6.22 10.14 -15.15
CA PRO A 69 6.80 9.71 -16.43
C PRO A 69 7.44 10.83 -17.26
N ASN A 70 7.17 12.09 -16.92
CA ASN A 70 7.67 13.26 -17.64
C ASN A 70 8.84 13.94 -16.94
N ILE A 71 9.31 13.43 -15.80
CA ILE A 71 10.46 13.97 -15.07
C ILE A 71 11.74 13.71 -15.88
N LYS A 72 12.47 14.78 -16.21
CA LYS A 72 13.73 14.73 -16.97
C LYS A 72 14.89 15.41 -16.26
N LYS A 73 14.61 16.38 -15.41
CA LYS A 73 15.57 17.15 -14.60
C LYS A 73 15.03 17.32 -13.18
N ALA A 74 15.91 17.59 -12.24
CA ALA A 74 15.57 17.67 -10.83
C ALA A 74 14.43 18.68 -10.53
N SER A 75 14.45 19.84 -11.17
CA SER A 75 13.39 20.86 -10.95
C SER A 75 11.99 20.43 -11.40
N ASP A 76 11.86 19.39 -12.25
CA ASP A 76 10.55 18.92 -12.73
C ASP A 76 9.72 18.27 -11.62
N TRP A 77 10.37 17.78 -10.55
CA TRP A 77 9.67 17.25 -9.38
C TRP A 77 8.71 18.24 -8.72
N ARG A 78 8.93 19.56 -8.89
CA ARG A 78 8.01 20.59 -8.41
C ARG A 78 6.68 20.65 -9.18
N ASN A 79 6.55 19.91 -10.28
CA ASN A 79 5.29 19.84 -11.03
C ASN A 79 4.30 18.82 -10.44
N LEU A 80 4.75 17.93 -9.55
CA LEU A 80 3.85 16.98 -8.90
C LEU A 80 2.75 17.73 -8.15
N LYS A 81 1.56 17.13 -8.19
CA LYS A 81 0.39 17.57 -7.42
C LYS A 81 -0.26 16.36 -6.81
N PRO A 82 -0.86 16.49 -5.61
CA PRO A 82 -1.60 15.39 -5.01
C PRO A 82 -2.71 14.89 -5.96
N LEU A 83 -2.95 13.59 -5.95
CA LEU A 83 -4.07 12.98 -6.67
C LEU A 83 -5.40 13.39 -6.04
N GLY A 84 -5.42 13.40 -4.70
CA GLY A 84 -6.60 13.69 -3.89
C GLY A 84 -7.49 12.48 -3.64
N LYS A 85 -8.31 12.57 -2.59
CA LYS A 85 -9.14 11.48 -2.04
C LYS A 85 -10.14 10.87 -3.05
N ASP A 86 -10.57 11.66 -4.04
CA ASP A 86 -11.56 11.22 -5.04
C ASP A 86 -10.93 10.65 -6.32
N HIS A 87 -9.60 10.57 -6.38
CA HIS A 87 -8.93 10.01 -7.53
C HIS A 87 -9.34 8.54 -7.74
N PRO A 88 -9.67 8.11 -8.99
CA PRO A 88 -10.15 6.76 -9.26
C PRO A 88 -9.27 5.64 -8.72
N PHE A 89 -7.95 5.80 -8.74
CA PHE A 89 -7.03 4.86 -8.14
C PHE A 89 -7.28 4.70 -6.63
N ILE A 90 -7.33 5.81 -5.88
CA ILE A 90 -7.56 5.80 -4.43
C ILE A 90 -8.91 5.17 -4.12
N ARG A 91 -9.98 5.59 -4.81
CA ARG A 91 -11.32 5.02 -4.62
C ARG A 91 -11.38 3.53 -4.93
N GLY A 92 -10.75 3.09 -6.02
CA GLY A 92 -10.66 1.67 -6.38
C GLY A 92 -9.95 0.81 -5.32
N GLN A 93 -8.88 1.33 -4.70
CA GLN A 93 -8.20 0.65 -3.59
C GLN A 93 -9.11 0.50 -2.37
N VAL A 94 -9.85 1.56 -2.02
CA VAL A 94 -10.81 1.55 -0.90
C VAL A 94 -11.93 0.55 -1.14
N GLU A 95 -12.53 0.55 -2.33
CA GLU A 95 -13.60 -0.38 -2.73
C GLU A 95 -13.13 -1.84 -2.68
N ARG A 96 -11.90 -2.11 -3.12
CA ARG A 96 -11.31 -3.45 -3.05
C ARG A 96 -11.10 -3.89 -1.60
N CYS A 97 -10.54 -3.03 -0.74
CA CYS A 97 -10.40 -3.31 0.68
C CYS A 97 -11.76 -3.62 1.30
N LYS A 98 -12.77 -2.80 1.01
CA LYS A 98 -14.12 -3.02 1.49
C LYS A 98 -14.69 -4.37 1.05
N ALA A 99 -14.54 -4.73 -0.22
CA ALA A 99 -15.05 -6.00 -0.74
C ALA A 99 -14.39 -7.23 -0.07
N ILE A 100 -13.07 -7.17 0.17
CA ILE A 100 -12.35 -8.23 0.90
C ILE A 100 -12.84 -8.31 2.36
N ASN A 101 -12.96 -7.18 3.04
CA ASN A 101 -13.42 -7.14 4.44
C ASN A 101 -14.87 -7.58 4.60
N ASP A 102 -15.75 -7.20 3.67
CA ASP A 102 -17.15 -7.66 3.63
C ASP A 102 -17.24 -9.18 3.47
N ALA A 103 -16.36 -9.79 2.65
CA ALA A 103 -16.31 -11.23 2.46
C ALA A 103 -15.78 -11.98 3.70
N LEU A 104 -14.80 -11.42 4.40
CA LEU A 104 -14.19 -12.01 5.59
C LEU A 104 -15.07 -11.89 6.84
N GLN A 105 -15.99 -10.94 6.90
CA GLN A 105 -16.90 -10.72 8.04
C GLN A 105 -16.18 -10.65 9.40
N GLY A 106 -14.94 -10.13 9.42
CA GLY A 106 -14.15 -9.99 10.64
C GLY A 106 -13.41 -11.25 11.10
N GLU A 107 -13.29 -12.28 10.25
CA GLU A 107 -12.59 -13.52 10.56
C GLU A 107 -11.13 -13.31 10.95
N CYS A 108 -10.44 -12.34 10.33
CA CYS A 108 -9.06 -11.99 10.62
C CYS A 108 -8.81 -10.48 10.51
N CYS A 109 -7.62 -10.04 10.93
CA CYS A 109 -7.16 -8.69 10.65
C CYS A 109 -6.74 -8.54 9.18
N THR A 110 -6.98 -7.34 8.63
CA THR A 110 -6.51 -6.97 7.29
C THR A 110 -5.64 -5.72 7.36
N PHE A 111 -4.54 -5.73 6.60
CA PHE A 111 -3.61 -4.61 6.51
C PHE A 111 -3.38 -4.25 5.05
N TYR A 112 -3.71 -3.02 4.67
CA TYR A 112 -3.47 -2.56 3.30
C TYR A 112 -2.00 -2.19 3.10
N ASN A 113 -1.42 -2.63 1.98
CA ASN A 113 -0.02 -2.34 1.65
C ASN A 113 0.15 -0.91 1.15
N VAL A 114 0.99 -0.13 1.82
CA VAL A 114 1.39 1.22 1.41
C VAL A 114 2.91 1.26 1.25
N TYR A 115 3.37 1.72 0.10
CA TYR A 115 4.80 1.99 -0.10
C TYR A 115 5.18 3.37 0.41
N ASN A 116 6.41 3.52 0.91
CA ASN A 116 6.90 4.85 1.26
C ASN A 116 7.06 5.72 0.00
N PRO A 117 7.02 7.07 0.13
CA PRO A 117 7.08 7.99 -1.00
C PRO A 117 8.32 7.79 -1.89
N MET A 118 9.49 7.52 -1.28
CA MET A 118 10.72 7.27 -2.03
C MET A 118 10.61 6.05 -2.93
N SER A 119 10.00 4.96 -2.45
CA SER A 119 9.76 3.77 -3.26
C SER A 119 8.83 4.07 -4.45
N SER A 120 7.78 4.84 -4.23
CA SER A 120 6.86 5.25 -5.31
C SER A 120 7.57 6.08 -6.38
N MET A 121 8.47 6.99 -5.99
CA MET A 121 9.27 7.77 -6.94
C MET A 121 10.22 6.89 -7.75
N ARG A 122 10.96 5.98 -7.09
CA ARG A 122 11.94 5.13 -7.77
C ARG A 122 11.30 4.11 -8.71
N PHE A 123 10.13 3.56 -8.37
CA PHE A 123 9.41 2.64 -9.27
C PHE A 123 8.85 3.34 -10.51
N GLY A 124 8.44 4.60 -10.39
CA GLY A 124 8.00 5.42 -11.53
C GLY A 124 9.14 6.09 -12.32
N SER A 125 10.41 5.94 -11.85
CA SER A 125 11.59 6.54 -12.48
C SER A 125 12.77 5.55 -12.53
N SER A 126 13.89 5.88 -11.89
CA SER A 126 14.99 4.94 -11.60
C SER A 126 15.79 5.40 -10.38
N ASP A 127 16.51 4.46 -9.76
CA ASP A 127 17.39 4.78 -8.63
C ASP A 127 18.48 5.77 -9.02
N GLU A 128 19.09 5.59 -10.20
CA GLU A 128 20.16 6.48 -10.69
C GLU A 128 19.65 7.89 -10.90
N MET A 129 18.48 8.06 -11.54
CA MET A 129 17.91 9.36 -11.81
C MET A 129 17.52 10.05 -10.50
N LEU A 130 16.86 9.33 -9.59
CA LEU A 130 16.43 9.90 -8.31
C LEU A 130 17.62 10.35 -7.47
N MET A 131 18.68 9.54 -7.38
CA MET A 131 19.89 9.89 -6.63
C MET A 131 20.67 11.05 -7.26
N ALA A 132 20.66 11.16 -8.61
CA ALA A 132 21.25 12.31 -9.30
C ALA A 132 20.46 13.59 -9.01
N HIS A 133 19.13 13.54 -9.11
CA HIS A 133 18.25 14.67 -8.85
C HIS A 133 18.29 15.11 -7.37
N LEU A 134 18.41 14.16 -6.42
CA LEU A 134 18.55 14.48 -5.00
C LEU A 134 19.85 15.25 -4.70
N LYS A 135 20.92 14.98 -5.45
CA LYS A 135 22.18 15.73 -5.34
C LYS A 135 22.12 17.11 -6.02
N GLU A 136 21.39 17.21 -7.13
CA GLU A 136 21.26 18.43 -7.93
C GLU A 136 20.33 19.44 -7.28
N ASP A 137 19.13 19.00 -6.85
CA ASP A 137 18.07 19.84 -6.28
C ASP A 137 17.30 19.07 -5.20
N PRO A 138 17.86 18.94 -3.99
CA PRO A 138 17.21 18.19 -2.92
C PRO A 138 15.84 18.75 -2.53
N GLU A 139 15.63 20.06 -2.63
CA GLU A 139 14.35 20.69 -2.30
C GLU A 139 13.23 20.27 -3.26
N ALA A 140 13.54 20.11 -4.56
CA ALA A 140 12.56 19.65 -5.52
C ALA A 140 12.16 18.19 -5.26
N VAL A 141 13.12 17.33 -4.91
CA VAL A 141 12.85 15.93 -4.56
C VAL A 141 12.05 15.85 -3.25
N MET A 142 12.41 16.62 -2.23
CA MET A 142 11.67 16.68 -0.97
C MET A 142 10.22 17.13 -1.17
N TYR A 143 10.00 18.16 -2.00
CA TYR A 143 8.65 18.58 -2.36
C TYR A 143 7.80 17.43 -2.96
N ALA A 144 8.38 16.65 -3.88
CA ALA A 144 7.68 15.53 -4.47
C ALA A 144 7.38 14.41 -3.46
N LEU A 145 8.30 14.15 -2.52
CA LEU A 145 8.08 13.20 -1.42
C LEU A 145 6.90 13.64 -0.54
N ASP A 146 6.79 14.94 -0.24
CA ASP A 146 5.69 15.49 0.56
C ASP A 146 4.35 15.32 -0.17
N VAL A 147 4.30 15.59 -1.49
CA VAL A 147 3.10 15.37 -2.32
C VAL A 147 2.64 13.91 -2.29
N ILE A 148 3.57 12.97 -2.47
CA ILE A 148 3.24 11.53 -2.42
C ILE A 148 2.84 11.10 -1.01
N ALA A 149 3.47 11.67 0.02
CA ALA A 149 3.11 11.40 1.41
C ALA A 149 1.68 11.86 1.74
N GLU A 150 1.23 12.98 1.18
CA GLU A 150 -0.15 13.47 1.32
C GLU A 150 -1.16 12.46 0.74
N ASP A 151 -0.92 11.96 -0.48
CA ASP A 151 -1.77 10.95 -1.09
C ASP A 151 -1.75 9.61 -0.33
N ASN A 152 -0.57 9.19 0.14
CA ASN A 152 -0.43 7.99 0.97
C ASN A 152 -1.20 8.11 2.29
N ALA A 153 -1.16 9.29 2.93
CA ALA A 153 -1.91 9.55 4.16
C ALA A 153 -3.43 9.51 3.90
N ALA A 154 -3.88 10.13 2.80
CA ALA A 154 -5.28 10.10 2.39
C ALA A 154 -5.76 8.66 2.10
N LEU A 155 -4.95 7.87 1.38
CA LEU A 155 -5.25 6.47 1.09
C LEU A 155 -5.29 5.64 2.38
N ALA A 156 -4.31 5.79 3.27
CA ALA A 156 -4.25 5.08 4.55
C ALA A 156 -5.50 5.39 5.42
N GLU A 157 -5.89 6.65 5.52
CA GLU A 157 -7.11 7.05 6.21
C GLU A 157 -8.35 6.35 5.63
N LEU A 158 -8.51 6.39 4.31
CA LEU A 158 -9.70 5.88 3.64
C LEU A 158 -9.80 4.34 3.66
N VAL A 159 -8.70 3.62 3.50
CA VAL A 159 -8.74 2.14 3.57
C VAL A 159 -9.08 1.64 4.96
N ILE A 160 -8.77 2.42 6.02
CA ILE A 160 -9.16 2.10 7.40
C ILE A 160 -10.62 2.52 7.64
N THR A 161 -10.98 3.77 7.35
CA THR A 161 -12.27 4.33 7.75
C THR A 161 -13.44 3.89 6.87
N GLU A 162 -13.20 3.69 5.57
CA GLU A 162 -14.21 3.28 4.61
C GLU A 162 -13.99 1.86 4.07
N GLY A 163 -12.72 1.45 3.90
CA GLY A 163 -12.36 0.11 3.43
C GLY A 163 -12.42 -0.99 4.49
N GLY A 164 -12.50 -0.62 5.78
CA GLY A 164 -12.64 -1.55 6.88
C GLY A 164 -11.36 -2.29 7.29
N CYS A 165 -10.18 -1.86 6.81
CA CYS A 165 -8.91 -2.43 7.22
C CYS A 165 -8.60 -2.12 8.69
N ASP A 166 -7.99 -3.06 9.40
CA ASP A 166 -7.54 -2.87 10.79
C ASP A 166 -6.28 -1.98 10.87
N GLY A 167 -5.59 -1.76 9.75
CA GLY A 167 -4.41 -0.91 9.67
C GLY A 167 -3.75 -0.93 8.29
N ILE A 168 -2.51 -0.45 8.25
CA ILE A 168 -1.68 -0.48 7.05
C ILE A 168 -0.43 -1.34 7.25
N TYR A 169 0.03 -1.96 6.17
CA TYR A 169 1.35 -2.58 6.08
C TYR A 169 2.28 -1.61 5.35
N TYR A 170 3.00 -0.78 6.12
CA TYR A 170 3.87 0.24 5.56
C TYR A 170 5.21 -0.35 5.14
N CYS A 171 5.45 -0.38 3.83
CA CYS A 171 6.68 -0.92 3.26
C CYS A 171 7.77 0.15 3.23
N VAL A 172 8.78 -0.02 4.08
CA VAL A 172 9.95 0.84 4.15
C VAL A 172 11.11 0.13 3.47
N GLN A 173 11.42 0.54 2.25
CA GLN A 173 12.58 0.05 1.50
C GLN A 173 13.62 1.18 1.43
N ASN A 174 14.90 0.82 1.55
CA ASN A 174 16.02 1.77 1.48
C ASN A 174 15.91 2.91 2.51
N ALA A 175 15.48 2.59 3.74
CA ALA A 175 15.37 3.54 4.85
C ALA A 175 16.57 3.49 5.82
N GLU A 176 17.66 2.87 5.41
CA GLU A 176 18.90 2.77 6.16
C GLU A 176 19.76 4.03 6.08
#